data_8cfc983cc3bc42cf3185d97f78996757
#
_entry.id   8cfc983cc3bc42cf3185d97f78996757
#
_cell.length_a   1.000
_cell.length_b   1.000
_cell.length_c   1.000
_cell.angle_alpha   90.00
_cell.angle_beta   90.00
_cell.angle_gamma   90.00
#
_symmetry.space_group_name_H-M   'P 1'
#
loop_
_entity.id
_entity.type
_entity.pdbx_description
1 polymer ?
#
loop_
_entity_poly.entity_id
_entity_poly.type
_entity_poly.pdbx_seq_one_letter_code
_entity_poly.pdbx_strand_id
1 'polypeptide(L)'
;IENKSQVGRVTADIFGECLHTYLIKDAINDGNVLGFSVEYIKTFDGNFDEEDDERVKSIDKEEVFMCDDRIKLISNHIIKNHHLKTRNMQYNSIFAVQSIPMLIKYYDEFKKINHNLKIAGIFTFSDNEDLEDKKEHSRDSLERIIKDYNKMFDTNYSTDTFSSYFKDVSKRVKSG
;
A
#
# COMPACT_ATOMS: atom_id res chain seq x y z
N ILE A 1 -12.29 33.38 29.86
CA ILE A 1 -12.83 33.47 28.46
C ILE A 1 -12.37 32.18 27.81
N GLU A 2 -13.23 31.14 27.88
CA GLU A 2 -12.99 29.86 27.21
C GLU A 2 -13.07 30.05 25.71
N ASN A 3 -12.02 29.64 25.04
CA ASN A 3 -11.87 29.71 23.59
C ASN A 3 -12.76 28.63 22.93
N LYS A 4 -14.03 28.98 22.64
CA LYS A 4 -15.01 28.11 21.94
C LYS A 4 -14.71 27.85 20.45
N SER A 5 -13.51 28.15 19.98
CA SER A 5 -13.16 28.09 18.54
C SER A 5 -12.54 26.76 18.07
N GLN A 6 -12.51 25.70 18.91
CA GLN A 6 -11.95 24.40 18.57
C GLN A 6 -12.92 23.21 18.72
N VAL A 7 -14.21 23.44 18.82
CA VAL A 7 -15.18 22.37 18.62
C VAL A 7 -15.24 22.10 17.11
N GLY A 8 -14.75 20.96 16.68
CA GLY A 8 -14.74 20.56 15.26
C GLY A 8 -16.15 20.67 14.69
N ARG A 9 -16.34 21.50 13.68
CA ARG A 9 -17.60 21.60 12.95
C ARG A 9 -17.84 20.29 12.22
N VAL A 10 -19.01 19.71 12.39
CA VAL A 10 -19.42 18.54 11.61
C VAL A 10 -20.09 18.99 10.30
N THR A 11 -20.19 18.09 9.35
CA THR A 11 -20.77 18.38 8.03
C THR A 11 -22.16 19.01 8.12
N ALA A 12 -22.98 18.57 9.07
CA ALA A 12 -24.31 19.12 9.32
C ALA A 12 -24.29 20.58 9.78
N ASP A 13 -23.25 21.03 10.48
CA ASP A 13 -23.11 22.43 10.92
C ASP A 13 -22.80 23.37 9.74
N ILE A 14 -22.26 22.84 8.66
CA ILE A 14 -21.85 23.62 7.49
C ILE A 14 -22.89 23.57 6.38
N PHE A 15 -23.45 22.38 6.13
CA PHE A 15 -24.32 22.12 4.98
C PHE A 15 -25.78 21.86 5.34
N GLY A 16 -26.13 21.83 6.65
CA GLY A 16 -27.49 21.49 7.12
C GLY A 16 -27.75 19.98 7.14
N GLU A 17 -29.03 19.60 7.13
CA GLU A 17 -29.42 18.21 7.17
C GLU A 17 -29.08 17.47 5.85
N CYS A 18 -28.66 16.22 5.97
CA CYS A 18 -28.41 15.37 4.84
C CYS A 18 -29.71 15.01 4.11
N LEU A 19 -29.90 15.52 2.90
CA LEU A 19 -31.12 15.29 2.11
C LEU A 19 -31.16 13.88 1.49
N HIS A 20 -30.01 13.29 1.15
CA HIS A 20 -29.93 11.98 0.54
C HIS A 20 -28.59 11.35 0.82
N THR A 21 -28.57 10.03 1.00
CA THR A 21 -27.35 9.26 1.20
C THR A 21 -27.29 8.17 0.12
N TYR A 22 -26.22 8.18 -0.68
CA TYR A 22 -25.93 7.15 -1.67
C TYR A 22 -24.63 6.47 -1.29
N LEU A 23 -24.72 5.28 -0.73
CA LEU A 23 -23.57 4.53 -0.23
C LEU A 23 -23.04 3.56 -1.29
N ILE A 24 -21.83 3.05 -1.09
CA ILE A 24 -21.21 2.07 -1.99
C ILE A 24 -22.07 0.81 -2.17
N LYS A 25 -22.80 0.38 -1.12
CA LYS A 25 -23.76 -0.73 -1.19
C LYS A 25 -24.89 -0.46 -2.18
N ASP A 26 -25.36 0.79 -2.22
CA ASP A 26 -26.44 1.20 -3.10
C ASP A 26 -25.94 1.23 -4.55
N ALA A 27 -24.72 1.76 -4.75
CA ALA A 27 -24.04 1.77 -6.05
C ALA A 27 -23.76 0.36 -6.59
N ILE A 28 -23.45 -0.61 -5.72
CA ILE A 28 -23.27 -2.02 -6.10
C ILE A 28 -24.61 -2.65 -6.48
N ASN A 29 -25.67 -2.40 -5.70
CA ASN A 29 -27.02 -2.91 -5.98
C ASN A 29 -27.57 -2.37 -7.31
N ASP A 30 -27.29 -1.11 -7.60
CA ASP A 30 -27.68 -0.44 -8.85
C ASP A 30 -26.80 -0.84 -10.06
N GLY A 31 -25.75 -1.64 -9.84
CA GLY A 31 -24.82 -2.07 -10.88
C GLY A 31 -23.83 -0.98 -11.36
N ASN A 32 -23.79 0.16 -10.67
CA ASN A 32 -22.87 1.27 -10.98
C ASN A 32 -21.43 1.01 -10.50
N VAL A 33 -21.26 0.12 -9.52
CA VAL A 33 -19.97 -0.30 -8.97
C VAL A 33 -19.94 -1.82 -8.88
N LEU A 34 -18.81 -2.42 -9.25
CA LEU A 34 -18.61 -3.86 -9.10
C LEU A 34 -18.55 -4.25 -7.62
N GLY A 35 -19.14 -5.38 -7.29
CA GLY A 35 -19.02 -5.97 -5.97
C GLY A 35 -17.57 -6.36 -5.66
N PHE A 36 -17.20 -6.33 -4.38
CA PHE A 36 -15.90 -6.75 -3.90
C PHE A 36 -16.06 -7.79 -2.78
N SER A 37 -15.03 -8.63 -2.61
CA SER A 37 -14.94 -9.54 -1.47
C SER A 37 -13.68 -9.22 -0.67
N VAL A 38 -13.77 -9.41 0.65
CA VAL A 38 -12.65 -9.21 1.57
C VAL A 38 -12.22 -10.58 2.09
N GLU A 39 -10.93 -10.86 2.00
CA GLU A 39 -10.32 -12.05 2.54
C GLU A 39 -9.28 -11.64 3.57
N TYR A 40 -9.41 -12.15 4.79
CA TYR A 40 -8.46 -11.91 5.87
C TYR A 40 -7.48 -13.07 5.95
N ILE A 41 -6.19 -12.76 5.85
CA ILE A 41 -5.11 -13.76 5.95
C ILE A 41 -4.38 -13.51 7.25
N LYS A 42 -4.43 -14.51 8.16
CA LYS A 42 -3.69 -14.46 9.42
C LYS A 42 -2.21 -14.69 9.13
N THR A 43 -1.39 -13.72 9.49
CA THR A 43 0.07 -13.76 9.27
C THR A 43 0.88 -13.96 10.55
N PHE A 44 0.17 -14.13 11.68
CA PHE A 44 0.77 -14.34 12.99
C PHE A 44 -0.10 -15.33 13.79
N ASP A 45 0.53 -16.37 14.35
CA ASP A 45 -0.13 -17.41 15.16
C ASP A 45 -0.06 -17.11 16.67
N GLY A 46 -0.31 -15.88 17.07
CA GLY A 46 -0.52 -15.52 18.47
C GLY A 46 -1.98 -15.74 18.86
N ASN A 47 -2.25 -16.38 19.98
CA ASN A 47 -3.55 -16.33 20.63
C ASN A 47 -3.69 -14.92 21.23
N PHE A 48 -4.33 -14.03 20.53
CA PHE A 48 -4.81 -12.78 21.09
C PHE A 48 -6.22 -13.05 21.60
N ASP A 49 -6.34 -13.42 22.86
CA ASP A 49 -7.60 -13.34 23.57
C ASP A 49 -7.91 -11.85 23.73
N GLU A 50 -9.12 -11.43 23.40
CA GLU A 50 -9.57 -10.03 23.44
C GLU A 50 -9.42 -9.38 24.84
N GLU A 51 -9.24 -10.19 25.89
CA GLU A 51 -9.01 -9.77 27.27
C GLU A 51 -7.53 -9.43 27.58
N ASP A 52 -6.58 -9.74 26.69
CA ASP A 52 -5.14 -9.58 26.91
C ASP A 52 -4.54 -8.28 26.33
N ASP A 53 -5.32 -7.23 26.20
CA ASP A 53 -4.89 -5.91 25.68
C ASP A 53 -3.72 -5.29 26.48
N GLU A 54 -3.49 -5.77 27.72
CA GLU A 54 -2.36 -5.32 28.55
C GLU A 54 -1.04 -6.07 28.27
N ARG A 55 -1.09 -7.33 27.81
CA ARG A 55 0.12 -8.13 27.50
C ARG A 55 0.74 -7.78 26.15
N VAL A 56 -0.05 -7.23 25.25
CA VAL A 56 0.41 -6.83 23.90
C VAL A 56 1.16 -5.48 23.92
N LYS A 57 1.13 -4.74 25.02
CA LYS A 57 1.83 -3.43 25.17
C LYS A 57 3.35 -3.53 25.11
N SER A 58 3.93 -4.71 25.26
CA SER A 58 5.40 -4.91 25.21
C SER A 58 5.91 -5.36 23.82
N ILE A 59 5.04 -5.59 22.86
CA ILE A 59 5.45 -5.98 21.50
C ILE A 59 5.56 -4.71 20.66
N ASP A 60 6.76 -4.41 20.20
CA ASP A 60 6.97 -3.36 19.21
C ASP A 60 6.30 -3.78 17.89
N LYS A 61 5.17 -3.11 17.58
CA LYS A 61 4.41 -3.40 16.37
C LYS A 61 5.26 -3.21 15.09
N GLU A 62 6.17 -2.25 15.11
CA GLU A 62 7.04 -1.99 13.98
C GLU A 62 8.02 -3.14 13.78
N GLU A 63 8.62 -3.66 14.85
CA GLU A 63 9.50 -4.83 14.79
C GLU A 63 8.80 -6.06 14.21
N VAL A 64 7.57 -6.35 14.66
CA VAL A 64 6.77 -7.47 14.13
C VAL A 64 6.44 -7.28 12.66
N PHE A 65 6.03 -6.07 12.25
CA PHE A 65 5.71 -5.78 10.86
C PHE A 65 6.93 -5.83 9.94
N MET A 66 8.12 -5.50 10.46
CA MET A 66 9.39 -5.49 9.73
C MET A 66 10.17 -6.80 9.85
N CYS A 67 9.63 -7.82 10.51
CA CYS A 67 10.25 -9.14 10.63
C CYS A 67 10.44 -9.80 9.27
N ASP A 68 11.68 -10.24 8.98
CA ASP A 68 12.06 -10.80 7.68
C ASP A 68 11.29 -12.08 7.33
N ASP A 69 11.05 -12.95 8.30
CA ASP A 69 10.28 -14.18 8.09
C ASP A 69 8.83 -13.89 7.72
N ARG A 70 8.22 -12.90 8.35
CA ARG A 70 6.86 -12.45 8.01
C ARG A 70 6.79 -11.87 6.60
N ILE A 71 7.74 -11.01 6.23
CA ILE A 71 7.83 -10.41 4.89
C ILE A 71 7.99 -11.52 3.84
N LYS A 72 8.86 -12.49 4.09
CA LYS A 72 9.09 -13.64 3.22
C LYS A 72 7.83 -14.51 3.06
N LEU A 73 7.13 -14.82 4.14
CA LEU A 73 5.88 -15.59 4.09
C LEU A 73 4.80 -14.87 3.26
N ILE A 74 4.62 -13.57 3.50
CA ILE A 74 3.64 -12.77 2.77
C ILE A 74 4.01 -12.67 1.29
N SER A 75 5.28 -12.40 0.97
CA SER A 75 5.76 -12.31 -0.41
C SER A 75 5.55 -13.61 -1.18
N ASN A 76 5.88 -14.76 -0.57
CA ASN A 76 5.61 -16.07 -1.15
C ASN A 76 4.11 -16.33 -1.34
N HIS A 77 3.29 -15.97 -0.38
CA HIS A 77 1.84 -16.10 -0.47
C HIS A 77 1.27 -15.30 -1.63
N ILE A 78 1.69 -14.03 -1.76
CA ILE A 78 1.27 -13.14 -2.86
C ILE A 78 1.64 -13.75 -4.20
N ILE A 79 2.90 -14.13 -4.41
CA ILE A 79 3.38 -14.68 -5.68
C ILE A 79 2.65 -15.98 -6.03
N LYS A 80 2.49 -16.88 -5.07
CA LYS A 80 1.82 -18.17 -5.27
C LYS A 80 0.35 -18.00 -5.68
N ASN A 81 -0.35 -17.02 -5.11
CA ASN A 81 -1.78 -16.84 -5.32
C ASN A 81 -2.13 -15.75 -6.33
N HIS A 82 -1.14 -15.01 -6.86
CA HIS A 82 -1.36 -13.89 -7.76
C HIS A 82 -2.21 -14.27 -8.97
N HIS A 83 -1.91 -15.39 -9.61
CA HIS A 83 -2.66 -15.87 -10.78
C HIS A 83 -4.13 -16.14 -10.47
N LEU A 84 -4.45 -16.64 -9.27
CA LEU A 84 -5.85 -16.89 -8.86
C LEU A 84 -6.59 -15.56 -8.63
N LYS A 85 -5.95 -14.59 -7.99
CA LYS A 85 -6.56 -13.30 -7.65
C LYS A 85 -6.70 -12.36 -8.85
N THR A 86 -5.90 -12.56 -9.89
CA THR A 86 -5.87 -11.73 -11.10
C THR A 86 -6.48 -12.41 -12.34
N ARG A 87 -7.30 -13.44 -12.16
CA ARG A 87 -7.88 -14.24 -13.24
C ARG A 87 -6.83 -14.67 -14.29
N ASN A 88 -5.82 -15.41 -13.84
CA ASN A 88 -4.69 -15.83 -14.67
C ASN A 88 -3.96 -14.66 -15.34
N MET A 89 -3.66 -13.63 -14.55
CA MET A 89 -2.92 -12.42 -14.99
C MET A 89 -3.67 -11.57 -16.03
N GLN A 90 -4.98 -11.66 -16.12
CA GLN A 90 -5.79 -10.75 -16.92
C GLN A 90 -5.92 -9.36 -16.27
N TYR A 91 -5.71 -9.28 -14.96
CA TYR A 91 -5.77 -8.04 -14.20
C TYR A 91 -4.47 -7.79 -13.44
N ASN A 92 -4.18 -6.54 -13.24
CA ASN A 92 -3.10 -6.11 -12.36
C ASN A 92 -3.54 -6.10 -10.89
N SER A 93 -2.57 -6.06 -9.98
CA SER A 93 -2.81 -5.95 -8.55
C SER A 93 -2.04 -4.77 -7.95
N ILE A 94 -2.57 -4.23 -6.87
CA ILE A 94 -1.91 -3.18 -6.07
C ILE A 94 -1.65 -3.77 -4.69
N PHE A 95 -0.40 -3.67 -4.23
CA PHE A 95 0.01 -4.05 -2.90
C PHE A 95 0.42 -2.79 -2.13
N ALA A 96 -0.39 -2.40 -1.15
CA ALA A 96 -0.13 -1.24 -0.30
C ALA A 96 0.54 -1.67 1.01
N VAL A 97 1.54 -0.91 1.43
CA VAL A 97 2.29 -1.13 2.67
C VAL A 97 2.32 0.14 3.51
N GLN A 98 2.60 0.00 4.80
CA GLN A 98 2.47 1.07 5.79
C GLN A 98 3.57 2.14 5.68
N SER A 99 4.79 1.76 5.25
CA SER A 99 5.94 2.68 5.24
C SER A 99 6.87 2.44 4.06
N ILE A 100 7.70 3.46 3.74
CA ILE A 100 8.71 3.37 2.69
C ILE A 100 9.75 2.27 2.98
N PRO A 101 10.33 2.17 4.20
CA PRO A 101 11.24 1.07 4.54
C PRO A 101 10.62 -0.31 4.32
N MET A 102 9.34 -0.47 4.67
CA MET A 102 8.60 -1.71 4.44
C MET A 102 8.43 -2.01 2.95
N LEU A 103 8.11 -0.99 2.12
CA LEU A 103 8.02 -1.15 0.67
C LEU A 103 9.34 -1.63 0.10
N ILE A 104 10.45 -1.04 0.51
CA ILE A 104 11.80 -1.41 0.04
C ILE A 104 12.10 -2.87 0.42
N LYS A 105 11.83 -3.27 1.66
CA LYS A 105 12.01 -4.66 2.10
C LYS A 105 11.18 -5.66 1.30
N TYR A 106 9.91 -5.37 1.06
CA TYR A 106 9.06 -6.23 0.21
C TYR A 106 9.55 -6.28 -1.23
N TYR A 107 9.95 -5.14 -1.79
CA TYR A 107 10.50 -5.10 -3.15
C TYR A 107 11.74 -5.96 -3.28
N ASP A 108 12.67 -5.86 -2.33
CA ASP A 108 13.89 -6.68 -2.30
C ASP A 108 13.58 -8.17 -2.11
N GLU A 109 12.59 -8.50 -1.30
CA GLU A 109 12.18 -9.89 -1.10
C GLU A 109 11.53 -10.47 -2.35
N PHE A 110 10.66 -9.72 -3.02
CA PHE A 110 10.11 -10.14 -4.32
C PHE A 110 11.21 -10.41 -5.36
N LYS A 111 12.26 -9.60 -5.40
CA LYS A 111 13.40 -9.80 -6.32
C LYS A 111 14.18 -11.09 -6.05
N LYS A 112 14.18 -11.63 -4.84
CA LYS A 112 14.85 -12.90 -4.49
C LYS A 112 14.06 -14.12 -4.93
N ILE A 113 12.74 -13.99 -5.02
CA ILE A 113 11.84 -15.09 -5.38
C ILE A 113 11.81 -15.23 -6.90
N ASN A 114 11.89 -16.47 -7.40
CA ASN A 114 11.79 -16.72 -8.84
C ASN A 114 10.33 -16.60 -9.31
N HIS A 115 10.04 -15.60 -10.13
CA HIS A 115 8.70 -15.36 -10.68
C HIS A 115 8.78 -14.52 -11.97
N ASN A 116 7.67 -14.49 -12.74
CA ASN A 116 7.56 -13.74 -14.00
C ASN A 116 6.75 -12.43 -13.84
N LEU A 117 6.42 -12.01 -12.61
CA LEU A 117 5.66 -10.79 -12.37
C LEU A 117 6.52 -9.56 -12.62
N LYS A 118 5.94 -8.56 -13.27
CA LYS A 118 6.53 -7.24 -13.43
C LYS A 118 6.11 -6.37 -12.25
N ILE A 119 7.05 -6.03 -11.39
CA ILE A 119 6.79 -5.32 -10.14
C ILE A 119 7.37 -3.92 -10.23
N ALA A 120 6.55 -2.92 -9.94
CA ALA A 120 6.96 -1.53 -9.83
C ALA A 120 6.64 -0.99 -8.43
N GLY A 121 7.49 -0.17 -7.87
CA GLY A 121 7.28 0.49 -6.58
C GLY A 121 7.03 1.98 -6.76
N ILE A 122 6.04 2.51 -6.07
CA ILE A 122 5.72 3.94 -6.05
C ILE A 122 5.64 4.43 -4.62
N PHE A 123 6.38 5.47 -4.31
CA PHE A 123 6.26 6.22 -3.08
C PHE A 123 6.71 7.66 -3.28
N THR A 124 6.22 8.56 -2.45
CA THR A 124 6.60 9.98 -2.45
C THR A 124 7.38 10.29 -1.19
N PHE A 125 8.37 11.16 -1.30
CA PHE A 125 9.10 11.67 -0.15
C PHE A 125 8.24 12.71 0.56
N SER A 126 8.17 12.61 1.88
CA SER A 126 7.62 13.66 2.73
C SER A 126 8.75 14.64 3.07
N ASP A 127 8.48 15.95 2.95
CA ASP A 127 9.44 16.99 3.37
C ASP A 127 9.72 16.98 4.88
N ASN A 128 8.92 16.23 5.65
CA ASN A 128 8.99 16.13 7.12
C ASN A 128 9.80 14.93 7.63
N GLU A 129 10.54 14.21 6.78
CA GLU A 129 11.48 13.19 7.26
C GLU A 129 12.73 13.89 7.80
N ASP A 130 12.84 13.99 9.14
CA ASP A 130 13.83 14.78 9.87
C ASP A 130 15.29 14.26 9.83
N LEU A 131 15.57 13.21 9.03
CA LEU A 131 16.90 12.63 8.92
C LEU A 131 17.35 12.61 7.45
N GLU A 132 18.33 13.43 7.13
CA GLU A 132 18.94 13.49 5.77
C GLU A 132 19.43 12.12 5.27
N ASP A 133 20.02 11.31 6.14
CA ASP A 133 20.50 9.96 5.84
C ASP A 133 19.38 9.01 5.37
N LYS A 134 18.17 9.13 5.97
CA LYS A 134 17.01 8.33 5.54
C LYS A 134 16.47 8.77 4.19
N LYS A 135 16.52 10.07 3.89
CA LYS A 135 16.11 10.63 2.59
C LYS A 135 17.01 10.14 1.46
N GLU A 136 18.32 10.16 1.69
CA GLU A 136 19.30 9.70 0.70
C GLU A 136 19.11 8.22 0.40
N HIS A 137 19.01 7.38 1.43
CA HIS A 137 18.76 5.93 1.27
C HIS A 137 17.44 5.63 0.56
N SER A 138 16.39 6.38 0.84
CA SER A 138 15.08 6.22 0.19
C SER A 138 15.13 6.66 -1.28
N ARG A 139 15.86 7.74 -1.59
CA ARG A 139 16.07 8.22 -2.95
C ARG A 139 16.84 7.21 -3.80
N ASP A 140 17.91 6.67 -3.29
CA ASP A 140 18.71 5.64 -3.95
C ASP A 140 17.89 4.39 -4.23
N SER A 141 17.05 4.01 -3.27
CA SER A 141 16.14 2.87 -3.42
C SER A 141 15.08 3.11 -4.49
N LEU A 142 14.53 4.32 -4.57
CA LEU A 142 13.58 4.68 -5.63
C LEU A 142 14.27 4.67 -7.00
N GLU A 143 15.48 5.19 -7.11
CA GLU A 143 16.22 5.20 -8.36
C GLU A 143 16.53 3.78 -8.84
N ARG A 144 16.88 2.88 -7.93
CA ARG A 144 17.06 1.45 -8.21
C ARG A 144 15.77 0.81 -8.73
N ILE A 145 14.63 1.10 -8.10
CA ILE A 145 13.31 0.60 -8.54
C ILE A 145 12.97 1.13 -9.93
N ILE A 146 13.19 2.42 -10.18
CA ILE A 146 12.96 3.04 -11.49
C ILE A 146 13.89 2.43 -12.56
N LYS A 147 15.14 2.19 -12.24
CA LYS A 147 16.09 1.52 -13.12
C LYS A 147 15.64 0.11 -13.53
N ASP A 148 15.11 -0.64 -12.58
CA ASP A 148 14.55 -1.96 -12.86
C ASP A 148 13.31 -1.86 -13.75
N TYR A 149 12.45 -0.89 -13.49
CA TYR A 149 11.28 -0.60 -14.32
C TYR A 149 11.68 -0.25 -15.76
N ASN A 150 12.67 0.62 -15.93
CA ASN A 150 13.19 0.98 -17.24
C ASN A 150 13.65 -0.24 -18.05
N LYS A 151 14.33 -1.19 -17.39
CA LYS A 151 14.73 -2.45 -18.03
C LYS A 151 13.55 -3.33 -18.41
N MET A 152 12.48 -3.37 -17.58
CA MET A 152 11.31 -4.20 -17.83
C MET A 152 10.44 -3.68 -19.00
N PHE A 153 10.41 -2.37 -19.21
CA PHE A 153 9.48 -1.74 -20.13
C PHE A 153 10.15 -0.90 -21.24
N ASP A 154 11.48 -0.98 -21.34
CA ASP A 154 12.29 -0.21 -22.31
C ASP A 154 11.99 1.30 -22.26
N THR A 155 12.05 1.84 -21.05
CA THR A 155 11.80 3.26 -20.74
C THR A 155 13.06 3.92 -20.17
N ASN A 156 13.04 5.25 -20.01
CA ASN A 156 14.18 6.00 -19.49
C ASN A 156 13.72 7.06 -18.48
N TYR A 157 13.15 6.61 -17.38
CA TYR A 157 12.77 7.47 -16.26
C TYR A 157 13.89 7.58 -15.23
N SER A 158 13.85 8.66 -14.45
CA SER A 158 14.73 8.92 -13.30
C SER A 158 13.90 9.48 -12.14
N THR A 159 14.52 9.67 -11.00
CA THR A 159 13.91 10.38 -9.86
C THR A 159 13.47 11.79 -10.24
N ASP A 160 14.20 12.48 -11.13
CA ASP A 160 13.83 13.82 -11.60
C ASP A 160 12.59 13.82 -12.51
N THR A 161 12.35 12.71 -13.20
CA THR A 161 11.16 12.52 -14.05
C THR A 161 10.08 11.66 -13.37
N PHE A 162 10.06 11.63 -12.04
CA PHE A 162 9.14 10.81 -11.24
C PHE A 162 7.67 10.97 -11.64
N SER A 163 7.22 12.20 -11.93
CA SER A 163 5.84 12.43 -12.37
C SER A 163 5.46 11.66 -13.64
N SER A 164 6.41 11.52 -14.57
CA SER A 164 6.20 10.76 -15.82
C SER A 164 6.23 9.27 -15.57
N TYR A 165 7.14 8.79 -14.72
CA TYR A 165 7.18 7.43 -14.23
C TYR A 165 5.86 7.04 -13.56
N PHE A 166 5.38 7.84 -12.60
CA PHE A 166 4.12 7.62 -11.89
C PHE A 166 2.91 7.53 -12.85
N LYS A 167 2.85 8.42 -13.85
CA LYS A 167 1.78 8.42 -14.87
C LYS A 167 1.81 7.13 -15.70
N ASP A 168 2.98 6.67 -16.12
CA ASP A 168 3.12 5.45 -16.91
C ASP A 168 2.75 4.20 -16.10
N VAL A 169 3.25 4.06 -14.86
CA VAL A 169 2.86 2.97 -13.97
C VAL A 169 1.34 2.97 -13.74
N SER A 170 0.77 4.14 -13.43
CA SER A 170 -0.68 4.28 -13.21
C SER A 170 -1.51 3.91 -14.44
N LYS A 171 -1.03 4.27 -15.63
CA LYS A 171 -1.67 3.90 -16.90
C LYS A 171 -1.64 2.37 -17.10
N ARG A 172 -0.48 1.75 -16.90
CA ARG A 172 -0.32 0.28 -17.06
C ARG A 172 -1.17 -0.49 -16.06
N VAL A 173 -1.24 -0.05 -14.80
CA VAL A 173 -2.10 -0.69 -13.79
C VAL A 173 -3.58 -0.66 -14.18
N LYS A 174 -4.03 0.41 -14.84
CA LYS A 174 -5.43 0.57 -15.28
C LYS A 174 -5.76 -0.15 -16.58
N SER A 175 -4.78 -0.43 -17.42
CA SER A 175 -5.02 -1.02 -18.75
C SER A 175 -5.14 -2.54 -18.74
N GLY A 176 -4.83 -3.20 -17.63
CA GLY A 176 -4.85 -4.65 -17.51
C GLY A 176 -3.57 -5.28 -18.01
#